data_28d81028961c74057e1fe0f642296388
#
_entry.id   28d81028961c74057e1fe0f642296388
#
_cell.length_a   1.000
_cell.length_b   1.000
_cell.length_c   1.000
_cell.angle_alpha   90.00
_cell.angle_beta   90.00
_cell.angle_gamma   90.00
#
_symmetry.space_group_name_H-M   'P 1'
#
loop_
_entity.id
_entity.type
_entity.pdbx_description
1 polymer ?
#
loop_
_entity_poly.entity_id
_entity_poly.type
_entity_poly.pdbx_seq_one_letter_code
_entity_poly.pdbx_strand_id
1 'polypeptide(L)'
;YQVSIPANRIELWARIEADRMVHPVFREFYTERDVVMEERRQRSESDPDGKLLESYLAAAFIAHPYRRPILGWPSDMRYLDIAYMTKYFRDMHAPNNTVIAMVGDLQPSTALKIVEKYFGRIPAQKLASPPITEEPRQSGERRAATRPAR
;
A
#
# COMPACT_ATOMS: atom_id res chain seq x y z
N TYR A 1 0.52 3.88 6.31
CA TYR A 1 -0.17 5.01 6.95
C TYR A 1 0.87 5.93 7.62
N GLN A 2 0.71 7.22 7.45
CA GLN A 2 1.58 8.23 8.05
C GLN A 2 0.70 9.30 8.69
N VAL A 3 1.00 9.65 9.95
CA VAL A 3 0.24 10.64 10.72
C VAL A 3 1.22 11.51 11.50
N SER A 4 1.05 12.83 11.43
CA SER A 4 1.75 13.79 12.27
C SER A 4 0.77 14.39 13.28
N ILE A 5 1.05 14.24 14.56
CA ILE A 5 0.19 14.68 15.65
C ILE A 5 1.02 15.28 16.80
N PRO A 6 0.44 16.13 17.65
CA PRO A 6 1.09 16.56 18.88
C PRO A 6 1.45 15.38 19.80
N ALA A 7 2.62 15.44 20.45
CA ALA A 7 3.13 14.36 21.33
C ALA A 7 2.12 13.95 22.42
N ASN A 8 1.35 14.88 22.97
CA ASN A 8 0.31 14.60 23.96
C ASN A 8 -0.95 13.90 23.41
N ARG A 9 -1.01 13.60 22.11
CA ARG A 9 -2.13 12.91 21.45
C ARG A 9 -1.78 11.50 20.95
N ILE A 10 -0.61 11.00 21.28
CA ILE A 10 -0.13 9.67 20.85
C ILE A 10 -1.09 8.53 21.24
N GLU A 11 -1.71 8.64 22.41
CA GLU A 11 -2.67 7.63 22.87
C GLU A 11 -3.96 7.63 22.05
N LEU A 12 -4.43 8.82 21.63
CA LEU A 12 -5.57 8.94 20.72
C LEU A 12 -5.27 8.29 19.38
N TRP A 13 -4.08 8.55 18.82
CA TRP A 13 -3.62 7.90 17.60
C TRP A 13 -3.62 6.37 17.75
N ALA A 14 -3.01 5.86 18.81
CA ALA A 14 -2.93 4.40 19.04
C ALA A 14 -4.31 3.75 19.12
N ARG A 15 -5.27 4.41 19.76
CA ARG A 15 -6.66 3.95 19.85
C ARG A 15 -7.32 3.89 18.47
N ILE A 16 -7.20 4.97 17.67
CA ILE A 16 -7.80 5.04 16.33
C ILE A 16 -7.20 4.00 15.39
N GLU A 17 -5.87 3.88 15.37
CA GLU A 17 -5.19 2.95 14.47
C GLU A 17 -5.44 1.49 14.85
N ALA A 18 -5.49 1.18 16.14
CA ALA A 18 -5.82 -0.17 16.60
C ALA A 18 -7.27 -0.55 16.27
N ASP A 19 -8.22 0.41 16.42
CA ASP A 19 -9.62 0.19 16.02
C ASP A 19 -9.74 -0.01 14.51
N ARG A 20 -9.07 0.80 13.70
CA ARG A 20 -9.04 0.67 12.24
C ARG A 20 -8.49 -0.68 11.79
N MET A 21 -7.50 -1.24 12.51
CA MET A 21 -6.95 -2.56 12.20
C MET A 21 -7.97 -3.70 12.39
N VAL A 22 -8.89 -3.54 13.34
CA VAL A 22 -9.90 -4.57 13.68
C VAL A 22 -11.22 -4.34 12.95
N HIS A 23 -11.62 -3.08 12.80
CA HIS A 23 -12.92 -2.67 12.25
C HIS A 23 -12.79 -1.77 11.03
N PRO A 24 -12.20 -2.25 9.91
CA PRO A 24 -12.10 -1.43 8.71
C PRO A 24 -13.48 -1.11 8.15
N VAL A 25 -13.68 0.15 7.74
CA VAL A 25 -14.93 0.62 7.14
C VAL A 25 -14.69 1.00 5.69
N PHE A 26 -15.36 0.33 4.74
CA PHE A 26 -15.21 0.54 3.30
C PHE A 26 -16.41 1.28 2.67
N ARG A 27 -17.05 2.18 3.42
CA ARG A 27 -18.26 2.88 2.98
C ARG A 27 -18.04 3.64 1.67
N GLU A 28 -16.94 4.37 1.56
CA GLU A 28 -16.60 5.21 0.41
C GLU A 28 -15.76 4.48 -0.65
N PHE A 29 -15.68 3.15 -0.59
CA PHE A 29 -14.76 2.36 -1.41
C PHE A 29 -14.89 2.64 -2.91
N TYR A 30 -16.08 2.69 -3.44
CA TYR A 30 -16.28 2.91 -4.89
C TYR A 30 -15.93 4.33 -5.31
N THR A 31 -16.25 5.32 -4.49
CA THR A 31 -15.84 6.72 -4.71
C THR A 31 -14.32 6.84 -4.71
N GLU A 32 -13.65 6.26 -3.73
CA GLU A 32 -12.19 6.26 -3.65
C GLU A 32 -11.53 5.48 -4.80
N ARG A 33 -12.12 4.39 -5.23
CA ARG A 33 -11.66 3.66 -6.43
C ARG A 33 -11.68 4.57 -7.66
N ASP A 34 -12.74 5.32 -7.84
CA ASP A 34 -12.87 6.24 -8.98
C ASP A 34 -11.88 7.41 -8.87
N VAL A 35 -11.60 7.91 -7.66
CA VAL A 35 -10.53 8.89 -7.39
C VAL A 35 -9.16 8.32 -7.81
N VAL A 36 -8.84 7.08 -7.43
CA VAL A 36 -7.57 6.45 -7.82
C VAL A 36 -7.48 6.22 -9.33
N MET A 37 -8.59 5.90 -9.99
CA MET A 37 -8.63 5.81 -11.46
C MET A 37 -8.33 7.16 -12.13
N GLU A 38 -8.86 8.25 -11.58
CA GLU A 38 -8.57 9.60 -12.08
C GLU A 38 -7.11 10.00 -11.78
N GLU A 39 -6.58 9.66 -10.61
CA GLU A 39 -5.16 9.86 -10.29
C GLU A 39 -4.25 9.13 -11.29
N ARG A 40 -4.60 7.89 -11.65
CA ARG A 40 -3.88 7.15 -12.68
C ARG A 40 -3.92 7.85 -14.02
N ARG A 41 -5.11 8.34 -14.43
CA ARG A 41 -5.27 9.08 -15.69
C ARG A 41 -4.35 10.30 -15.73
N GLN A 42 -4.26 11.04 -14.63
CA GLN A 42 -3.43 12.24 -14.55
C GLN A 42 -1.93 11.92 -14.52
N ARG A 43 -1.50 10.96 -13.69
CA ARG A 43 -0.07 10.69 -13.44
C ARG A 43 0.57 9.74 -14.44
N SER A 44 -0.19 8.88 -15.08
CA SER A 44 0.37 7.84 -15.96
C SER A 44 -0.12 7.95 -17.42
N GLU A 45 -1.39 8.31 -17.63
CA GLU A 45 -1.95 8.30 -18.99
C GLU A 45 -1.81 9.65 -19.70
N SER A 46 -1.92 10.76 -18.97
CA SER A 46 -1.81 12.12 -19.50
C SER A 46 -0.43 12.73 -19.35
N ASP A 47 0.41 12.16 -18.50
CA ASP A 47 1.76 12.62 -18.26
C ASP A 47 2.79 11.78 -19.06
N PRO A 48 3.60 12.41 -19.95
CA PRO A 48 4.62 11.72 -20.73
C PRO A 48 5.67 11.02 -19.87
N ASP A 49 6.09 11.63 -18.74
CA ASP A 49 7.09 11.08 -17.85
C ASP A 49 6.53 9.86 -17.08
N GLY A 50 5.27 9.92 -16.66
CA GLY A 50 4.58 8.80 -16.06
C GLY A 50 4.44 7.61 -17.01
N LYS A 51 4.10 7.85 -18.29
CA LYS A 51 4.10 6.80 -19.33
C LYS A 51 5.47 6.19 -19.56
N LEU A 52 6.48 7.02 -19.61
CA LEU A 52 7.85 6.55 -19.82
C LEU A 52 8.30 5.69 -18.63
N LEU A 53 8.06 6.14 -17.40
CA LEU A 53 8.40 5.38 -16.20
C LEU A 53 7.69 4.02 -16.14
N GLU A 54 6.38 3.98 -16.42
CA GLU A 54 5.61 2.74 -16.46
C GLU A 54 6.19 1.76 -17.51
N SER A 55 6.47 2.25 -18.71
CA SER A 55 7.06 1.45 -19.79
C SER A 55 8.48 1.00 -19.45
N TYR A 56 9.27 1.85 -18.82
CA TYR A 56 10.62 1.53 -18.37
C TYR A 56 10.61 0.40 -17.33
N LEU A 57 9.79 0.52 -16.29
CA LEU A 57 9.69 -0.51 -15.25
C LEU A 57 9.19 -1.85 -15.80
N ALA A 58 8.21 -1.82 -16.71
CA ALA A 58 7.71 -3.02 -17.38
C ALA A 58 8.76 -3.70 -18.27
N ALA A 59 9.69 -2.94 -18.84
CA ALA A 59 10.81 -3.48 -19.61
C ALA A 59 11.98 -3.91 -18.71
N ALA A 60 12.26 -3.16 -17.64
CA ALA A 60 13.36 -3.44 -16.72
C ALA A 60 13.16 -4.75 -15.95
N PHE A 61 11.94 -5.05 -15.54
CA PHE A 61 11.61 -6.23 -14.75
C PHE A 61 10.75 -7.21 -15.55
N ILE A 62 11.15 -8.49 -15.57
CA ILE A 62 10.39 -9.57 -16.22
C ILE A 62 9.45 -10.26 -15.22
N ALA A 63 9.96 -10.56 -14.04
CA ALA A 63 9.27 -11.38 -13.04
C ALA A 63 8.97 -10.60 -11.75
N HIS A 64 9.87 -9.69 -11.35
CA HIS A 64 9.71 -8.92 -10.12
C HIS A 64 8.44 -8.06 -10.14
N PRO A 65 7.70 -7.95 -9.02
CA PRO A 65 6.48 -7.15 -8.94
C PRO A 65 6.62 -5.67 -9.34
N TYR A 66 7.83 -5.11 -9.33
CA TYR A 66 8.09 -3.72 -9.78
C TYR A 66 7.75 -3.46 -11.24
N ARG A 67 7.57 -4.50 -12.05
CA ARG A 67 7.03 -4.37 -13.41
C ARG A 67 5.58 -3.85 -13.46
N ARG A 68 4.86 -3.95 -12.35
CA ARG A 68 3.46 -3.52 -12.26
C ARG A 68 3.37 -2.04 -11.93
N PRO A 69 2.44 -1.30 -12.53
CA PRO A 69 2.21 0.09 -12.16
C PRO A 69 1.80 0.21 -10.68
N ILE A 70 2.26 1.26 -10.01
CA ILE A 70 1.93 1.50 -8.58
C ILE A 70 0.42 1.60 -8.37
N LEU A 71 -0.29 2.30 -9.27
CA LEU A 71 -1.75 2.44 -9.22
C LEU A 71 -2.50 1.25 -9.86
N GLY A 72 -1.78 0.19 -10.25
CA GLY A 72 -2.37 -0.97 -10.92
C GLY A 72 -2.79 -0.70 -12.37
N TRP A 73 -3.34 -1.72 -13.03
CA TRP A 73 -3.88 -1.60 -14.38
C TRP A 73 -5.35 -1.14 -14.34
N PRO A 74 -5.82 -0.36 -15.32
CA PRO A 74 -7.24 0.09 -15.37
C PRO A 74 -8.25 -1.07 -15.37
N SER A 75 -7.89 -2.21 -15.97
CA SER A 75 -8.70 -3.42 -15.94
C SER A 75 -8.87 -3.95 -14.52
N ASP A 76 -7.77 -4.07 -13.78
CA ASP A 76 -7.76 -4.62 -12.43
C ASP A 76 -8.58 -3.73 -11.48
N MET A 77 -8.40 -2.41 -11.59
CA MET A 77 -9.13 -1.43 -10.79
C MET A 77 -10.66 -1.55 -10.95
N ARG A 78 -11.14 -1.82 -12.17
CA ARG A 78 -12.58 -1.98 -12.43
C ARG A 78 -13.19 -3.19 -11.75
N TYR A 79 -12.39 -4.24 -11.53
CA TYR A 79 -12.84 -5.47 -10.88
C TYR A 79 -12.68 -5.46 -9.35
N LEU A 80 -12.03 -4.45 -8.78
CA LEU A 80 -11.94 -4.33 -7.33
C LEU A 80 -13.31 -4.03 -6.73
N ASP A 81 -13.69 -4.84 -5.76
CA ASP A 81 -14.91 -4.68 -4.98
C ASP A 81 -14.64 -4.72 -3.47
N ILE A 82 -15.66 -4.43 -2.67
CA ILE A 82 -15.56 -4.42 -1.21
C ILE A 82 -15.21 -5.80 -0.66
N ALA A 83 -15.69 -6.87 -1.27
CA ALA A 83 -15.42 -8.24 -0.81
C ALA A 83 -13.93 -8.59 -0.97
N TYR A 84 -13.36 -8.27 -2.13
CA TYR A 84 -11.94 -8.43 -2.40
C TYR A 84 -11.10 -7.57 -1.44
N MET A 85 -11.45 -6.29 -1.26
CA MET A 85 -10.74 -5.38 -0.37
C MET A 85 -10.81 -5.83 1.09
N THR A 86 -11.96 -6.30 1.55
CA THR A 86 -12.14 -6.85 2.89
C THR A 86 -11.24 -8.08 3.12
N LYS A 87 -11.21 -8.97 2.13
CA LYS A 87 -10.32 -10.13 2.19
C LYS A 87 -8.85 -9.72 2.21
N TYR A 88 -8.44 -8.84 1.31
CA TYR A 88 -7.06 -8.32 1.26
C TYR A 88 -6.66 -7.65 2.57
N PHE A 89 -7.53 -6.81 3.11
CA PHE A 89 -7.28 -6.14 4.39
C PHE A 89 -7.07 -7.16 5.52
N ARG A 90 -7.93 -8.15 5.63
CA ARG A 90 -7.81 -9.22 6.62
C ARG A 90 -6.49 -10.00 6.47
N ASP A 91 -6.15 -10.35 5.24
CA ASP A 91 -4.97 -11.18 4.97
C ASP A 91 -3.65 -10.43 5.20
N MET A 92 -3.62 -9.10 5.02
CA MET A 92 -2.39 -8.30 5.00
C MET A 92 -2.21 -7.39 6.21
N HIS A 93 -3.31 -6.90 6.83
CA HIS A 93 -3.26 -5.95 7.94
C HIS A 93 -3.35 -6.64 9.30
N ALA A 94 -2.52 -7.66 9.49
CA ALA A 94 -2.40 -8.35 10.77
C ALA A 94 -1.34 -7.67 11.66
N PRO A 95 -1.47 -7.72 13.01
CA PRO A 95 -0.49 -7.11 13.91
C PRO A 95 0.91 -7.73 13.74
N ASN A 96 0.99 -9.03 13.47
CA ASN A 96 2.24 -9.72 13.20
C ASN A 96 2.78 -9.53 11.76
N ASN A 97 2.13 -8.69 10.96
CA ASN A 97 2.61 -8.20 9.65
C ASN A 97 2.71 -6.66 9.62
N THR A 98 2.72 -6.03 10.78
CA THR A 98 2.72 -4.56 10.92
C THR A 98 3.96 -4.09 11.67
N VAL A 99 4.56 -3.02 11.19
CA VAL A 99 5.65 -2.32 11.88
C VAL A 99 5.15 -0.93 12.24
N ILE A 100 5.31 -0.55 13.50
CA ILE A 100 5.01 0.79 13.98
C ILE A 100 6.34 1.54 14.18
N ALA A 101 6.52 2.63 13.46
CA ALA A 101 7.65 3.55 13.64
C ALA A 101 7.16 4.87 14.23
N MET A 102 7.76 5.31 15.32
CA MET A 102 7.43 6.55 16.01
C MET A 102 8.66 7.43 16.12
N VAL A 103 8.56 8.68 15.67
CA VAL A 103 9.64 9.67 15.73
C VAL A 103 9.09 10.98 16.24
N GLY A 104 9.75 11.59 17.23
CA GLY A 104 9.33 12.87 17.79
C GLY A 104 9.70 13.04 19.27
N ASP A 105 9.09 14.01 19.91
CA ASP A 105 9.24 14.26 21.36
C ASP A 105 8.41 13.25 22.17
N LEU A 106 8.98 12.08 22.37
CA LEU A 106 8.34 10.99 23.11
C LEU A 106 9.38 10.12 23.86
N GLN A 107 8.96 9.63 25.02
CA GLN A 107 9.77 8.67 25.77
C GLN A 107 9.49 7.25 25.26
N PRO A 108 10.53 6.49 24.79
CA PRO A 108 10.34 5.16 24.22
C PRO A 108 9.57 4.19 25.12
N SER A 109 9.83 4.22 26.44
CA SER A 109 9.14 3.35 27.40
C SER A 109 7.64 3.66 27.54
N THR A 110 7.25 4.93 27.41
CA THR A 110 5.85 5.35 27.44
C THR A 110 5.16 4.98 26.12
N ALA A 111 5.83 5.23 25.00
CA ALA A 111 5.33 4.86 23.68
C ALA A 111 5.07 3.34 23.57
N LEU A 112 6.02 2.52 24.04
CA LEU A 112 5.88 1.07 24.06
C LEU A 112 4.65 0.62 24.87
N LYS A 113 4.47 1.15 26.07
CA LYS A 113 3.28 0.83 26.91
C LYS A 113 1.96 1.18 26.20
N ILE A 114 1.91 2.30 25.48
CA ILE A 114 0.73 2.69 24.71
C ILE A 114 0.48 1.69 23.57
N VAL A 115 1.53 1.33 22.81
CA VAL A 115 1.43 0.34 21.74
C VAL A 115 0.95 -1.01 22.28
N GLU A 116 1.56 -1.51 23.33
CA GLU A 116 1.15 -2.77 23.97
C GLU A 116 -0.30 -2.74 24.45
N LYS A 117 -0.75 -1.62 25.04
CA LYS A 117 -2.11 -1.43 25.54
C LYS A 117 -3.16 -1.56 24.42
N TYR A 118 -2.91 -1.00 23.26
CA TYR A 118 -3.89 -0.92 22.19
C TYR A 118 -3.72 -2.03 21.14
N PHE A 119 -2.52 -2.28 20.67
CA PHE A 119 -2.24 -3.26 19.62
C PHE A 119 -1.95 -4.67 20.16
N GLY A 120 -1.38 -4.78 21.35
CA GLY A 120 -1.06 -6.07 21.97
C GLY A 120 -2.26 -6.97 22.27
N ARG A 121 -3.48 -6.44 22.20
CA ARG A 121 -4.74 -7.20 22.38
C ARG A 121 -5.25 -7.81 21.08
N ILE A 122 -4.73 -7.36 19.93
CA ILE A 122 -5.17 -7.85 18.62
C ILE A 122 -4.49 -9.19 18.36
N PRO A 123 -5.24 -10.27 18.12
CA PRO A 123 -4.64 -11.59 17.95
C PRO A 123 -3.81 -11.66 16.66
N ALA A 124 -2.67 -12.34 16.74
CA ALA A 124 -1.89 -12.65 15.56
C ALA A 124 -2.69 -13.54 14.59
N GLN A 125 -2.44 -13.36 13.30
CA GLN A 125 -3.11 -14.11 12.25
C GLN A 125 -2.13 -15.06 11.55
N LYS A 126 -2.66 -16.12 10.93
CA LYS A 126 -1.87 -16.96 10.03
C LYS A 126 -1.65 -16.21 8.72
N LEU A 127 -0.44 -15.68 8.54
CA LEU A 127 -0.08 -14.98 7.31
C LEU A 127 0.12 -15.96 6.16
N ALA A 128 -0.38 -15.60 5.00
CA ALA A 128 0.01 -16.26 3.77
C ALA A 128 1.44 -15.84 3.42
N SER A 129 2.33 -16.80 3.21
CA SER A 129 3.64 -16.53 2.64
C SER A 129 3.52 -16.65 1.13
N PRO A 130 3.40 -15.55 0.38
CA PRO A 130 3.39 -15.63 -1.06
C PRO A 130 4.74 -16.16 -1.55
N PRO A 131 4.76 -16.92 -2.65
CA PRO A 131 6.01 -17.35 -3.24
C PRO A 131 6.83 -16.11 -3.64
N ILE A 132 8.12 -16.12 -3.29
CA ILE A 132 9.04 -15.06 -3.70
C ILE A 132 9.46 -15.38 -5.12
N THR A 133 9.14 -14.49 -6.06
CA THR A 133 9.60 -14.59 -7.44
C THR A 133 10.91 -13.83 -7.57
N GLU A 134 11.97 -14.54 -7.93
CA GLU A 134 13.27 -13.92 -8.21
C GLU A 134 13.31 -13.35 -9.62
N GLU A 135 13.85 -12.14 -9.75
CA GLU A 135 14.07 -11.54 -11.06
C GLU A 135 15.24 -12.27 -11.76
N PRO A 136 15.05 -12.83 -12.97
CA PRO A 136 16.13 -13.47 -13.68
C PRO A 136 17.20 -12.44 -14.08
N ARG A 137 18.47 -12.91 -14.12
CA ARG A 137 19.58 -12.06 -14.55
C ARG A 137 19.34 -11.57 -15.97
N GLN A 138 19.52 -10.26 -16.16
CA GLN A 138 19.44 -9.68 -17.50
C GLN A 138 20.61 -10.15 -18.37
N SER A 139 20.29 -10.78 -19.51
CA SER A 139 21.27 -11.32 -20.45
C SER A 139 21.53 -10.44 -21.68
N GLY A 140 20.80 -9.33 -21.82
CA GLY A 140 20.92 -8.42 -22.94
C GLY A 140 20.21 -7.10 -22.72
N GLU A 141 20.36 -6.18 -23.68
CA GLU A 141 19.69 -4.90 -23.66
C GLU A 141 18.18 -5.06 -23.80
N ARG A 142 17.41 -4.26 -23.08
CA ARG A 142 15.96 -4.14 -23.21
C ARG A 142 15.62 -2.69 -23.54
N ARG A 143 14.71 -2.48 -24.49
CA ARG A 143 14.29 -1.15 -24.92
C ARG A 143 12.78 -1.01 -24.79
N ALA A 144 12.35 0.14 -24.32
CA ALA A 144 10.95 0.56 -24.36
C ALA A 144 10.86 1.89 -25.10
N ALA A 145 9.84 2.04 -25.93
CA ALA A 145 9.54 3.28 -26.61
C ALA A 145 8.09 3.66 -26.33
N THR A 146 7.87 4.90 -25.91
CA THR A 146 6.55 5.46 -25.72
C THR A 146 6.25 6.47 -26.82
N ARG A 147 5.01 6.50 -27.30
CA ARG A 147 4.56 7.58 -28.18
C ARG A 147 3.97 8.70 -27.33
N PRO A 148 4.25 9.98 -27.67
CA PRO A 148 3.57 11.10 -27.00
C PRO A 148 2.05 10.94 -27.16
N ALA A 149 1.31 11.35 -26.14
CA ALA A 149 -0.14 11.46 -26.26
C ALA A 149 -0.46 12.50 -27.37
N ARG A 150 -1.37 12.14 -28.27
CA ARG A 150 -1.90 13.08 -29.26
C ARG A 150 -2.92 13.99 -28.59
#